data_c066f0880ba7c5b0bb699bd2cc228b3e
#
_entry.id   c066f0880ba7c5b0bb699bd2cc228b3e
#
_cell.length_a   1.000
_cell.length_b   1.000
_cell.length_c   1.000
_cell.angle_alpha   90.00
_cell.angle_beta   90.00
_cell.angle_gamma   90.00
#
_symmetry.space_group_name_H-M   'P 1'
#
loop_
_entity.id
_entity.type
_entity.pdbx_description
1 polymer ?
#
loop_
_entity_poly.entity_id
_entity_poly.type
_entity_poly.pdbx_seq_one_letter_code
_entity_poly.pdbx_strand_id
1 'polypeptide(L)'
;MISVAEAPPGRQVQLRLLAGSNDGRLDSHLAQHGRLPVLETNQVMGMARDAGLTGRGGAGFPLWRKLSAVAAGGRAPVVIANGAEGEPASGKDRALLTYAPNLVLDGLQLVALGAQSVVLYAPAAGHRALRELLDARRAAGLDRVPVRLVTAPDAFVAGEESAAAAAVAGRGAVPADKLVRITESGPGGAPTLVQNVETLAHLAMIARYGAGWFRAAGTAEEPGTFLATVSGAVASPGVVEAGYGVALGDLIAAAGGASAPLSAVLVGGYHGGWVPAEGALPVSRAGLMPYGGSPGAGVIVALPRNACGLMETARIAGYLAGQVAGQCGPCVNGLPRLASTLTDLAQLRARPGLPAEVDRLARLVTGRGACRHPDGTARLIHSAMRAFEADVAAHLTGRCLATDARG
;
A
#
# COMPACT_ATOMS: atom_id res chain seq x y z
N MET A 1 -3.90 15.93 10.58
CA MET A 1 -3.66 15.03 11.72
C MET A 1 -4.07 13.64 11.29
N ILE A 2 -3.23 12.62 11.48
CA ILE A 2 -3.62 11.21 11.25
C ILE A 2 -4.34 10.79 12.53
N SER A 3 -5.64 10.58 12.46
CA SER A 3 -6.43 10.01 13.55
C SER A 3 -6.33 8.48 13.45
N VAL A 4 -5.93 7.83 14.52
CA VAL A 4 -6.13 6.39 14.69
C VAL A 4 -7.53 6.23 15.23
N ALA A 5 -8.46 5.69 14.45
CA ALA A 5 -9.83 5.50 14.86
C ALA A 5 -9.92 4.36 15.88
N GLU A 6 -10.51 4.62 17.04
CA GLU A 6 -10.91 3.57 18.00
C GLU A 6 -12.13 2.81 17.44
N ALA A 7 -12.08 1.48 17.52
CA ALA A 7 -13.17 0.64 17.08
C ALA A 7 -14.41 0.85 17.94
N PRO A 8 -15.61 0.92 17.36
CA PRO A 8 -16.84 0.92 18.12
C PRO A 8 -17.00 -0.40 18.91
N PRO A 9 -17.53 -0.35 20.13
CA PRO A 9 -17.74 -1.55 20.96
C PRO A 9 -18.68 -2.54 20.26
N GLY A 10 -18.22 -3.78 20.09
CA GLY A 10 -19.03 -4.90 19.58
C GLY A 10 -18.70 -5.44 18.21
N ARG A 11 -17.72 -4.85 17.46
CA ARG A 11 -17.26 -5.38 16.17
C ARG A 11 -15.74 -5.62 16.20
N GLN A 12 -15.29 -6.73 15.59
CA GLN A 12 -13.91 -7.23 15.66
C GLN A 12 -12.90 -6.38 14.86
N VAL A 13 -12.66 -5.14 15.29
CA VAL A 13 -11.44 -4.42 14.92
C VAL A 13 -10.43 -4.72 16.01
N GLN A 14 -9.66 -5.78 15.86
CA GLN A 14 -8.59 -6.12 16.80
C GLN A 14 -7.37 -5.31 16.46
N LEU A 15 -7.14 -4.21 17.17
CA LEU A 15 -5.89 -3.47 17.10
C LEU A 15 -4.74 -4.38 17.54
N ARG A 16 -3.73 -4.53 16.70
CA ARG A 16 -2.52 -5.34 16.94
C ARG A 16 -1.26 -4.52 16.77
N LEU A 17 -1.12 -3.86 15.63
CA LEU A 17 0.00 -2.96 15.33
C LEU A 17 -0.15 -1.62 16.02
N LEU A 18 -1.39 -1.14 16.13
CA LEU A 18 -1.72 0.16 16.70
C LEU A 18 -2.38 0.06 18.08
N ALA A 19 -2.27 -1.10 18.76
CA ALA A 19 -2.81 -1.34 20.11
C ALA A 19 -1.91 -0.72 21.19
N GLY A 20 -2.51 -0.20 22.26
CA GLY A 20 -1.80 0.30 23.43
C GLY A 20 -1.33 1.75 23.34
N SER A 21 -0.37 2.15 24.17
CA SER A 21 0.22 3.47 24.18
C SER A 21 1.19 3.65 23.01
N ASN A 22 0.65 3.83 21.80
CA ASN A 22 1.42 4.06 20.60
C ASN A 22 1.90 5.52 20.52
N ASP A 23 2.89 5.86 21.34
CA ASP A 23 3.53 7.18 21.39
C ASP A 23 4.86 7.23 20.60
N GLY A 24 5.23 6.11 19.95
CA GLY A 24 6.49 5.94 19.23
C GLY A 24 7.72 5.75 20.12
N ARG A 25 7.57 5.87 21.46
CA ARG A 25 8.68 5.86 22.40
C ARG A 25 9.22 4.44 22.64
N LEU A 26 10.53 4.37 22.88
CA LEU A 26 11.20 3.09 23.14
C LEU A 26 10.75 2.47 24.47
N ASP A 27 10.61 3.28 25.52
CA ASP A 27 10.24 2.80 26.85
C ASP A 27 8.84 2.19 26.85
N SER A 28 7.87 2.84 26.20
CA SER A 28 6.50 2.34 26.05
C SER A 28 6.46 1.03 25.26
N HIS A 29 7.26 0.95 24.19
CA HIS A 29 7.38 -0.28 23.40
C HIS A 29 7.97 -1.43 24.23
N LEU A 30 9.05 -1.20 24.97
CA LEU A 30 9.65 -2.23 25.81
C LEU A 30 8.75 -2.68 26.95
N ALA A 31 7.99 -1.76 27.54
CA ALA A 31 7.01 -2.10 28.57
C ALA A 31 5.87 -2.96 28.01
N GLN A 32 5.42 -2.70 26.79
CA GLN A 32 4.30 -3.41 26.14
C GLN A 32 4.71 -4.76 25.53
N HIS A 33 5.85 -4.80 24.83
CA HIS A 33 6.25 -5.92 23.97
C HIS A 33 7.51 -6.67 24.46
N GLY A 34 8.25 -6.09 25.39
CA GLY A 34 9.53 -6.62 25.84
C GLY A 34 10.63 -6.56 24.75
N ARG A 35 11.74 -7.19 25.02
CA ARG A 35 12.83 -7.33 24.05
C ARG A 35 12.46 -8.32 22.93
N LEU A 36 12.97 -8.05 21.72
CA LEU A 36 12.80 -8.96 20.59
C LEU A 36 13.50 -10.30 20.87
N PRO A 37 12.87 -11.46 20.60
CA PRO A 37 13.51 -12.75 20.74
C PRO A 37 14.68 -12.89 19.75
N VAL A 38 15.69 -13.64 20.15
CA VAL A 38 16.84 -13.97 19.29
C VAL A 38 16.44 -15.16 18.43
N LEU A 39 16.37 -14.96 17.12
CA LEU A 39 15.95 -15.99 16.15
C LEU A 39 16.98 -16.08 15.01
N GLU A 40 17.21 -17.29 14.54
CA GLU A 40 17.99 -17.57 13.34
C GLU A 40 17.15 -17.36 12.07
N THR A 41 17.82 -17.09 10.94
CA THR A 41 17.15 -16.84 9.65
C THR A 41 16.15 -17.93 9.27
N ASN A 42 16.48 -19.20 9.48
CA ASN A 42 15.60 -20.33 9.18
C ASN A 42 14.35 -20.35 10.06
N GLN A 43 14.48 -19.95 11.34
CA GLN A 43 13.34 -19.82 12.24
C GLN A 43 12.41 -18.70 11.79
N VAL A 44 12.97 -17.54 11.41
CA VAL A 44 12.20 -16.40 10.89
C VAL A 44 11.44 -16.78 9.60
N MET A 45 12.10 -17.49 8.67
CA MET A 45 11.45 -18.00 7.45
C MET A 45 10.33 -18.98 7.76
N GLY A 46 10.55 -19.91 8.68
CA GLY A 46 9.53 -20.87 9.14
C GLY A 46 8.32 -20.19 9.72
N MET A 47 8.54 -19.26 10.65
CA MET A 47 7.45 -18.49 11.28
C MET A 47 6.64 -17.65 10.27
N ALA A 48 7.32 -16.99 9.31
CA ALA A 48 6.66 -16.22 8.26
C ALA A 48 5.81 -17.11 7.34
N ARG A 49 6.29 -18.33 7.04
CA ARG A 49 5.56 -19.33 6.25
C ARG A 49 4.34 -19.84 7.01
N ASP A 50 4.52 -20.28 8.23
CA ASP A 50 3.48 -20.90 9.06
C ASP A 50 2.37 -19.88 9.42
N ALA A 51 2.74 -18.61 9.59
CA ALA A 51 1.80 -17.50 9.74
C ALA A 51 1.06 -17.17 8.43
N GLY A 52 1.59 -17.54 7.27
CA GLY A 52 1.05 -17.12 5.98
C GLY A 52 1.25 -15.62 5.71
N LEU A 53 2.31 -15.01 6.28
CA LEU A 53 2.55 -13.58 6.15
C LEU A 53 2.88 -13.19 4.72
N THR A 54 2.03 -12.32 4.15
CA THR A 54 2.21 -11.71 2.82
C THR A 54 2.57 -10.23 2.93
N GLY A 55 3.19 -9.69 1.86
CA GLY A 55 3.58 -8.28 1.81
C GLY A 55 2.39 -7.33 1.87
N ARG A 56 2.48 -6.28 2.68
CA ARG A 56 1.47 -5.23 2.89
C ARG A 56 1.68 -3.99 2.00
N GLY A 57 2.63 -4.04 1.08
CA GLY A 57 2.89 -2.97 0.10
C GLY A 57 2.04 -3.05 -1.18
N GLY A 58 0.94 -3.82 -1.19
CA GLY A 58 -0.02 -3.91 -2.29
C GLY A 58 0.08 -5.19 -3.14
N ALA A 59 1.27 -5.74 -3.38
CA ALA A 59 1.45 -6.94 -4.21
C ALA A 59 1.07 -8.26 -3.51
N GLY A 60 1.09 -8.31 -2.17
CA GLY A 60 0.74 -9.49 -1.38
C GLY A 60 1.64 -10.71 -1.63
N PHE A 61 2.91 -10.51 -1.96
CA PHE A 61 3.84 -11.62 -2.18
C PHE A 61 4.25 -12.25 -0.84
N PRO A 62 4.31 -13.61 -0.71
CA PRO A 62 4.68 -14.26 0.53
C PRO A 62 6.09 -13.89 0.99
N LEU A 63 6.23 -13.41 2.24
CA LEU A 63 7.53 -12.98 2.79
C LEU A 63 8.56 -14.10 2.79
N TRP A 64 8.19 -15.30 3.22
CA TRP A 64 9.13 -16.43 3.30
C TRP A 64 9.79 -16.75 1.96
N ARG A 65 9.06 -16.60 0.82
CA ARG A 65 9.62 -16.81 -0.52
C ARG A 65 10.66 -15.76 -0.90
N LYS A 66 10.46 -14.49 -0.50
CA LYS A 66 11.47 -13.44 -0.69
C LYS A 66 12.70 -13.73 0.14
N LEU A 67 12.54 -14.12 1.41
CA LEU A 67 13.66 -14.50 2.29
C LEU A 67 14.45 -15.67 1.72
N SER A 68 13.77 -16.72 1.25
CA SER A 68 14.43 -17.87 0.60
C SER A 68 15.20 -17.48 -0.65
N ALA A 69 14.64 -16.62 -1.50
CA ALA A 69 15.30 -16.16 -2.72
C ALA A 69 16.57 -15.35 -2.42
N VAL A 70 16.52 -14.48 -1.40
CA VAL A 70 17.68 -13.69 -0.96
C VAL A 70 18.76 -14.60 -0.33
N ALA A 71 18.36 -15.56 0.50
CA ALA A 71 19.30 -16.51 1.12
C ALA A 71 20.01 -17.40 0.09
N ALA A 72 19.34 -17.76 -1.00
CA ALA A 72 19.92 -18.55 -2.11
C ALA A 72 21.02 -17.80 -2.88
N GLY A 73 21.11 -16.47 -2.75
CA GLY A 73 22.09 -15.65 -3.48
C GLY A 73 23.54 -15.81 -3.03
N GLY A 74 23.84 -16.53 -1.94
CA GLY A 74 25.19 -16.91 -1.50
C GLY A 74 26.11 -15.75 -1.08
N ARG A 75 25.60 -14.51 -1.04
CA ARG A 75 26.31 -13.28 -0.65
C ARG A 75 25.55 -12.56 0.46
N ALA A 76 26.25 -11.78 1.27
CA ALA A 76 25.64 -10.94 2.29
C ALA A 76 24.63 -9.96 1.64
N PRO A 77 23.34 -9.97 2.02
CA PRO A 77 22.32 -9.18 1.35
C PRO A 77 22.32 -7.71 1.79
N VAL A 78 21.65 -6.88 0.99
CA VAL A 78 21.13 -5.57 1.41
C VAL A 78 19.69 -5.75 1.86
N VAL A 79 19.33 -5.18 3.01
CA VAL A 79 17.96 -5.23 3.54
C VAL A 79 17.39 -3.82 3.62
N ILE A 80 16.24 -3.60 3.00
CA ILE A 80 15.57 -2.29 2.92
C ILE A 80 14.17 -2.41 3.52
N ALA A 81 13.94 -1.73 4.64
CA ALA A 81 12.61 -1.45 5.14
C ALA A 81 12.04 -0.28 4.32
N ASN A 82 11.02 -0.58 3.50
CA ASN A 82 10.41 0.38 2.61
C ASN A 82 9.20 1.04 3.27
N GLY A 83 9.39 2.26 3.77
CA GLY A 83 8.37 3.16 4.30
C GLY A 83 8.06 4.33 3.37
N ALA A 84 8.50 4.27 2.10
CA ALA A 84 8.11 5.23 1.09
C ALA A 84 6.63 5.06 0.74
N GLU A 85 5.81 6.04 1.07
CA GLU A 85 4.36 6.05 0.87
C GLU A 85 4.01 6.94 -0.32
N GLY A 86 4.30 6.42 -1.54
CA GLY A 86 4.06 7.15 -2.79
C GLY A 86 2.57 7.25 -3.19
N GLU A 87 1.69 6.48 -2.56
CA GLU A 87 0.23 6.52 -2.77
C GLU A 87 -0.38 7.72 -2.02
N PRO A 88 -0.90 8.77 -2.72
CA PRO A 88 -1.36 10.00 -2.05
C PRO A 88 -2.53 9.78 -1.09
N ALA A 89 -3.37 8.77 -1.37
CA ALA A 89 -4.52 8.44 -0.54
C ALA A 89 -4.17 7.52 0.63
N SER A 90 -2.89 7.09 0.78
CA SER A 90 -2.41 6.29 1.91
C SER A 90 -1.77 7.16 2.99
N GLY A 91 -1.94 6.77 4.23
CA GLY A 91 -1.26 7.33 5.40
C GLY A 91 -0.79 6.24 6.37
N LYS A 92 -0.89 4.97 5.96
CA LYS A 92 -0.66 3.82 6.83
C LYS A 92 0.80 3.64 7.26
N ASP A 93 1.73 3.78 6.31
CA ASP A 93 3.16 3.60 6.60
C ASP A 93 3.69 4.78 7.43
N ARG A 94 3.21 6.00 7.17
CA ARG A 94 3.48 7.18 7.99
C ARG A 94 2.91 7.02 9.40
N ALA A 95 1.65 6.55 9.55
CA ALA A 95 1.06 6.28 10.85
C ALA A 95 1.89 5.26 11.63
N LEU A 96 2.29 4.16 11.00
CA LEU A 96 3.08 3.13 11.63
C LEU A 96 4.46 3.63 12.07
N LEU A 97 5.16 4.38 11.20
CA LEU A 97 6.46 4.97 11.53
C LEU A 97 6.37 6.08 12.60
N THR A 98 5.18 6.66 12.81
CA THR A 98 4.94 7.66 13.87
C THR A 98 4.60 6.99 15.19
N TYR A 99 3.68 6.05 15.18
CA TYR A 99 3.07 5.51 16.40
C TYR A 99 3.69 4.19 16.88
N ALA A 100 4.20 3.35 15.97
CA ALA A 100 4.81 2.07 16.30
C ALA A 100 6.13 1.79 15.54
N PRO A 101 7.07 2.77 15.44
CA PRO A 101 8.31 2.63 14.68
C PRO A 101 9.19 1.49 15.21
N ASN A 102 9.13 1.22 16.51
CA ASN A 102 9.90 0.14 17.13
C ASN A 102 9.50 -1.24 16.63
N LEU A 103 8.21 -1.49 16.33
CA LEU A 103 7.78 -2.76 15.71
C LEU A 103 8.39 -2.94 14.32
N VAL A 104 8.47 -1.85 13.54
CA VAL A 104 9.12 -1.86 12.22
C VAL A 104 10.61 -2.21 12.36
N LEU A 105 11.31 -1.54 13.28
CA LEU A 105 12.75 -1.75 13.51
C LEU A 105 13.04 -3.15 14.06
N ASP A 106 12.17 -3.68 14.92
CA ASP A 106 12.28 -5.06 15.40
C ASP A 106 12.13 -6.07 14.27
N GLY A 107 11.12 -5.90 13.41
CA GLY A 107 10.95 -6.76 12.23
C GLY A 107 12.12 -6.63 11.24
N LEU A 108 12.69 -5.43 11.11
CA LEU A 108 13.88 -5.19 10.31
C LEU A 108 15.09 -5.95 10.87
N GLN A 109 15.30 -5.96 12.20
CA GLN A 109 16.37 -6.69 12.85
C GLN A 109 16.24 -8.21 12.70
N LEU A 110 15.01 -8.76 12.63
CA LEU A 110 14.78 -10.20 12.39
C LEU A 110 15.28 -10.66 11.02
N VAL A 111 15.17 -9.81 10.00
CA VAL A 111 15.57 -10.14 8.63
C VAL A 111 16.96 -9.61 8.25
N ALA A 112 17.64 -8.92 9.18
CA ALA A 112 18.92 -8.25 8.95
C ALA A 112 20.14 -9.14 9.26
N LEU A 113 19.95 -10.36 9.77
CA LEU A 113 21.06 -11.25 10.13
C LEU A 113 21.94 -11.57 8.90
N GLY A 114 23.24 -11.33 9.04
CA GLY A 114 24.20 -11.53 7.95
C GLY A 114 24.14 -10.50 6.82
N ALA A 115 23.33 -9.45 6.95
CA ALA A 115 23.26 -8.40 5.94
C ALA A 115 24.51 -7.50 5.97
N GLN A 116 25.00 -7.13 4.79
CA GLN A 116 26.09 -6.15 4.67
C GLN A 116 25.63 -4.71 4.85
N SER A 117 24.32 -4.43 4.65
CA SER A 117 23.72 -3.11 4.81
C SER A 117 22.24 -3.26 5.16
N VAL A 118 21.81 -2.49 6.16
CA VAL A 118 20.41 -2.43 6.60
C VAL A 118 19.93 -0.99 6.53
N VAL A 119 18.81 -0.78 5.87
CA VAL A 119 18.31 0.57 5.52
C VAL A 119 16.86 0.69 5.92
N LEU A 120 16.52 1.82 6.55
CA LEU A 120 15.16 2.34 6.62
C LEU A 120 15.02 3.44 5.56
N TYR A 121 14.22 3.18 4.54
CA TYR A 121 13.93 4.10 3.44
C TYR A 121 12.58 4.75 3.70
N ALA A 122 12.57 6.04 4.05
CA ALA A 122 11.38 6.75 4.52
C ALA A 122 11.37 8.23 4.08
N PRO A 123 10.20 8.90 4.01
CA PRO A 123 10.10 10.33 3.69
C PRO A 123 10.88 11.21 4.69
N ALA A 124 11.42 12.32 4.20
CA ALA A 124 12.25 13.23 5.01
C ALA A 124 11.56 13.79 6.27
N ALA A 125 10.23 13.96 6.20
CA ALA A 125 9.44 14.56 7.29
C ALA A 125 9.57 13.86 8.66
N GLY A 126 9.78 12.51 8.67
CA GLY A 126 9.96 11.71 9.90
C GLY A 126 11.40 11.53 10.35
N HIS A 127 12.40 11.98 9.59
CA HIS A 127 13.80 11.62 9.79
C HIS A 127 14.39 12.05 11.13
N ARG A 128 13.99 13.19 11.67
CA ARG A 128 14.51 13.65 12.98
C ARG A 128 14.12 12.67 14.08
N ALA A 129 12.85 12.37 14.23
CA ALA A 129 12.35 11.44 15.24
C ALA A 129 12.92 10.02 15.05
N LEU A 130 13.03 9.57 13.79
CA LEU A 130 13.60 8.25 13.48
C LEU A 130 15.10 8.17 13.82
N ARG A 131 15.88 9.23 13.62
CA ARG A 131 17.31 9.27 14.06
C ARG A 131 17.41 9.21 15.57
N GLU A 132 16.67 10.05 16.30
CA GLU A 132 16.64 10.05 17.75
C GLU A 132 16.28 8.67 18.30
N LEU A 133 15.32 7.99 17.68
CA LEU A 133 14.93 6.62 18.03
C LEU A 133 16.04 5.60 17.75
N LEU A 134 16.66 5.65 16.58
CA LEU A 134 17.76 4.74 16.20
C LEU A 134 18.96 4.90 17.17
N ASP A 135 19.27 6.12 17.60
CA ASP A 135 20.32 6.37 18.58
C ASP A 135 19.94 5.82 19.97
N ALA A 136 18.69 6.00 20.41
CA ALA A 136 18.20 5.42 21.67
C ALA A 136 18.23 3.89 21.65
N ARG A 137 17.81 3.26 20.55
CA ARG A 137 17.85 1.80 20.38
C ARG A 137 19.29 1.26 20.41
N ARG A 138 20.21 1.97 19.74
CA ARG A 138 21.63 1.62 19.76
C ARG A 138 22.20 1.72 21.19
N ALA A 139 21.91 2.79 21.91
CA ALA A 139 22.34 2.96 23.31
C ALA A 139 21.78 1.87 24.23
N ALA A 140 20.56 1.39 23.97
CA ALA A 140 19.93 0.31 24.71
C ALA A 140 20.39 -1.10 24.28
N GLY A 141 21.28 -1.23 23.29
CA GLY A 141 21.77 -2.50 22.77
C GLY A 141 20.69 -3.38 22.16
N LEU A 142 19.70 -2.79 21.49
CA LEU A 142 18.57 -3.52 20.87
C LEU A 142 18.86 -3.90 19.43
N ASP A 143 19.61 -3.08 18.70
CA ASP A 143 19.90 -3.31 17.29
C ASP A 143 21.22 -4.05 17.12
N ARG A 144 21.16 -5.27 16.57
CA ARG A 144 22.34 -6.12 16.28
C ARG A 144 23.10 -5.63 15.06
N VAL A 145 22.36 -5.09 14.07
CA VAL A 145 22.91 -4.52 12.84
C VAL A 145 22.52 -3.05 12.79
N PRO A 146 23.49 -2.13 12.57
CA PRO A 146 23.18 -0.71 12.46
C PRO A 146 22.25 -0.42 11.30
N VAL A 147 21.24 0.42 11.54
CA VAL A 147 20.26 0.84 10.53
C VAL A 147 20.64 2.21 9.98
N ARG A 148 20.81 2.29 8.67
CA ARG A 148 21.02 3.55 7.96
C ARG A 148 19.68 4.12 7.49
N LEU A 149 19.43 5.39 7.77
CA LEU A 149 18.24 6.10 7.29
C LEU A 149 18.51 6.74 5.94
N VAL A 150 17.66 6.46 4.94
CA VAL A 150 17.74 7.00 3.58
C VAL A 150 16.42 7.70 3.22
N THR A 151 16.52 8.90 2.64
CA THR A 151 15.36 9.69 2.24
C THR A 151 14.68 9.11 1.00
N ALA A 152 13.39 8.83 1.11
CA ALA A 152 12.52 8.53 -0.01
C ALA A 152 12.06 9.86 -0.66
N PRO A 153 12.20 10.03 -1.98
CA PRO A 153 11.62 11.19 -2.65
C PRO A 153 10.08 11.11 -2.65
N ASP A 154 9.45 12.27 -2.71
CA ASP A 154 8.01 12.39 -2.83
C ASP A 154 7.58 12.14 -4.29
N ALA A 155 7.46 10.87 -4.66
CA ALA A 155 7.05 10.43 -5.97
C ALA A 155 6.30 9.09 -5.88
N PHE A 156 5.26 8.93 -6.69
CA PHE A 156 4.40 7.74 -6.67
C PHE A 156 5.19 6.44 -6.86
N VAL A 157 6.13 6.44 -7.81
CA VAL A 157 6.92 5.24 -8.14
C VAL A 157 8.11 5.01 -7.19
N ALA A 158 8.41 5.94 -6.27
CA ALA A 158 9.54 5.82 -5.35
C ALA A 158 9.41 4.63 -4.39
N GLY A 159 8.18 4.19 -4.11
CA GLY A 159 7.88 3.02 -3.30
C GLY A 159 7.96 1.67 -4.05
N GLU A 160 8.19 1.68 -5.37
CA GLU A 160 8.41 0.44 -6.12
C GLU A 160 9.75 -0.19 -5.69
N GLU A 161 9.80 -1.53 -5.56
CA GLU A 161 10.93 -2.20 -4.92
C GLU A 161 12.28 -1.96 -5.61
N SER A 162 12.32 -1.91 -6.95
CA SER A 162 13.55 -1.63 -7.69
C SER A 162 13.94 -0.15 -7.66
N ALA A 163 12.95 0.75 -7.60
CA ALA A 163 13.17 2.18 -7.41
C ALA A 163 13.75 2.49 -6.03
N ALA A 164 13.22 1.86 -4.97
CA ALA A 164 13.78 1.97 -3.62
C ALA A 164 15.22 1.43 -3.56
N ALA A 165 15.49 0.29 -4.19
CA ALA A 165 16.83 -0.27 -4.29
C ALA A 165 17.80 0.66 -5.06
N ALA A 166 17.35 1.27 -6.14
CA ALA A 166 18.14 2.25 -6.90
C ALA A 166 18.47 3.50 -6.06
N ALA A 167 17.46 4.04 -5.32
CA ALA A 167 17.67 5.19 -4.43
C ALA A 167 18.67 4.88 -3.31
N VAL A 168 18.59 3.70 -2.70
CA VAL A 168 19.52 3.25 -1.65
C VAL A 168 20.95 3.09 -2.20
N ALA A 169 21.09 2.77 -3.49
CA ALA A 169 22.37 2.72 -4.19
C ALA A 169 22.92 4.10 -4.60
N GLY A 170 22.27 5.19 -4.20
CA GLY A 170 22.66 6.57 -4.58
C GLY A 170 22.28 6.96 -6.01
N ARG A 171 21.45 6.17 -6.69
CA ARG A 171 20.85 6.48 -7.98
C ARG A 171 19.47 7.09 -7.77
N GLY A 172 18.87 7.68 -8.79
CA GLY A 172 17.47 8.15 -8.72
C GLY A 172 16.51 7.01 -8.38
N ALA A 173 15.38 7.33 -7.71
CA ALA A 173 14.31 6.37 -7.41
C ALA A 173 13.52 5.99 -8.68
N VAL A 174 14.19 5.38 -9.63
CA VAL A 174 13.66 4.98 -10.94
C VAL A 174 13.52 3.46 -10.99
N PRO A 175 12.33 2.92 -11.30
CA PRO A 175 12.13 1.48 -11.43
C PRO A 175 12.99 0.88 -12.54
N ALA A 176 13.57 -0.29 -12.28
CA ALA A 176 14.27 -1.10 -13.27
C ALA A 176 13.30 -2.08 -13.95
N ASP A 177 13.71 -2.62 -15.10
CA ASP A 177 13.04 -3.79 -15.65
C ASP A 177 13.21 -5.01 -14.72
N LYS A 178 12.47 -6.08 -15.03
CA LYS A 178 12.46 -7.30 -14.20
C LYS A 178 13.21 -8.48 -14.84
N LEU A 179 14.17 -8.19 -15.72
CA LEU A 179 15.01 -9.23 -16.32
C LEU A 179 15.84 -9.94 -15.25
N VAL A 180 16.39 -9.16 -14.31
CA VAL A 180 17.06 -9.69 -13.12
C VAL A 180 16.31 -9.21 -11.88
N ARG A 181 15.97 -10.15 -10.99
CA ARG A 181 15.27 -9.78 -9.74
C ARG A 181 16.24 -9.13 -8.77
N ILE A 182 15.77 -8.14 -8.03
CA ILE A 182 16.60 -7.50 -6.97
C ILE A 182 16.99 -8.48 -5.86
N THR A 183 16.22 -9.55 -5.66
CA THR A 183 16.56 -10.65 -4.74
C THR A 183 17.79 -11.44 -5.18
N GLU A 184 18.17 -11.33 -6.45
CA GLU A 184 19.37 -11.93 -7.04
C GLU A 184 20.50 -10.90 -7.16
N SER A 185 20.18 -9.69 -7.66
CA SER A 185 21.15 -8.62 -7.87
C SER A 185 20.51 -7.23 -7.75
N GLY A 186 20.76 -6.57 -6.63
CA GLY A 186 20.31 -5.22 -6.31
C GLY A 186 21.49 -4.23 -6.17
N PRO A 187 21.47 -3.32 -5.16
CA PRO A 187 22.56 -2.40 -4.88
C PRO A 187 23.92 -3.08 -4.78
N GLY A 188 24.88 -2.62 -5.56
CA GLY A 188 26.24 -3.20 -5.59
C GLY A 188 26.31 -4.65 -6.08
N GLY A 189 25.30 -5.13 -6.81
CA GLY A 189 25.19 -6.52 -7.25
C GLY A 189 24.88 -7.51 -6.12
N ALA A 190 24.46 -7.04 -4.95
CA ALA A 190 24.13 -7.89 -3.82
C ALA A 190 22.65 -8.33 -3.88
N PRO A 191 22.32 -9.56 -3.42
CA PRO A 191 20.94 -9.94 -3.17
C PRO A 191 20.27 -8.92 -2.27
N THR A 192 19.06 -8.49 -2.61
CA THR A 192 18.40 -7.41 -1.88
C THR A 192 16.98 -7.79 -1.48
N LEU A 193 16.71 -7.68 -0.17
CA LEU A 193 15.37 -7.77 0.40
C LEU A 193 14.79 -6.37 0.52
N VAL A 194 13.75 -6.06 -0.24
CA VAL A 194 12.92 -4.87 -0.02
C VAL A 194 11.60 -5.32 0.58
N GLN A 195 11.25 -4.77 1.75
CA GLN A 195 10.04 -5.17 2.45
C GLN A 195 9.32 -3.95 3.03
N ASN A 196 7.98 -3.88 2.83
CA ASN A 196 7.16 -2.80 3.37
C ASN A 196 7.21 -2.81 4.92
N VAL A 197 7.20 -1.63 5.52
CA VAL A 197 7.31 -1.42 6.98
C VAL A 197 6.19 -2.13 7.76
N GLU A 198 4.97 -2.17 7.25
CA GLU A 198 3.85 -2.88 7.89
C GLU A 198 4.08 -4.39 7.92
N THR A 199 4.65 -4.96 6.85
CA THR A 199 5.01 -6.39 6.84
C THR A 199 6.07 -6.72 7.89
N LEU A 200 7.07 -5.84 8.06
CA LEU A 200 8.11 -6.00 9.09
C LEU A 200 7.51 -5.90 10.50
N ALA A 201 6.62 -4.95 10.73
CA ALA A 201 5.93 -4.83 12.02
C ALA A 201 5.11 -6.09 12.35
N HIS A 202 4.39 -6.65 11.39
CA HIS A 202 3.71 -7.94 11.57
C HIS A 202 4.67 -9.08 11.87
N LEU A 203 5.83 -9.13 11.20
CA LEU A 203 6.84 -10.15 11.49
C LEU A 203 7.35 -10.05 12.94
N ALA A 204 7.56 -8.83 13.45
CA ALA A 204 7.95 -8.60 14.84
C ALA A 204 6.89 -9.11 15.84
N MET A 205 5.61 -8.93 15.51
CA MET A 205 4.50 -9.46 16.32
C MET A 205 4.40 -10.99 16.23
N ILE A 206 4.58 -11.57 15.05
CA ILE A 206 4.63 -13.03 14.87
C ILE A 206 5.78 -13.65 15.66
N ALA A 207 6.94 -13.01 15.68
CA ALA A 207 8.09 -13.49 16.46
C ALA A 207 7.82 -13.54 17.96
N ARG A 208 6.95 -12.68 18.49
CA ARG A 208 6.58 -12.62 19.91
C ARG A 208 5.41 -13.53 20.26
N TYR A 209 4.37 -13.52 19.42
CA TYR A 209 3.08 -14.14 19.77
C TYR A 209 2.78 -15.40 18.97
N GLY A 210 3.58 -15.71 17.97
CA GLY A 210 3.48 -16.93 17.16
C GLY A 210 2.50 -16.84 15.98
N ALA A 211 2.60 -17.83 15.09
CA ALA A 211 1.80 -17.93 13.87
C ALA A 211 0.29 -18.12 14.17
N GLY A 212 -0.04 -18.91 15.19
CA GLY A 212 -1.44 -19.14 15.60
C GLY A 212 -2.14 -17.85 16.01
N TRP A 213 -1.46 -17.01 16.81
CA TRP A 213 -1.97 -15.70 17.18
C TRP A 213 -2.20 -14.80 15.95
N PHE A 214 -1.28 -14.78 15.00
CA PHE A 214 -1.42 -13.98 13.78
C PHE A 214 -2.63 -14.44 12.95
N ARG A 215 -2.78 -15.75 12.77
CA ARG A 215 -3.86 -16.37 12.00
C ARG A 215 -5.23 -16.31 12.66
N ALA A 216 -5.32 -15.95 13.95
CA ALA A 216 -6.59 -15.74 14.65
C ALA A 216 -7.37 -14.51 14.15
N ALA A 217 -6.75 -13.65 13.31
CA ALA A 217 -7.44 -12.57 12.59
C ALA A 217 -7.34 -12.79 11.09
N GLY A 218 -8.22 -12.14 10.34
CA GLY A 218 -8.31 -12.29 8.89
C GLY A 218 -9.09 -13.53 8.47
N THR A 219 -8.87 -13.96 7.24
CA THR A 219 -9.44 -15.20 6.68
C THR A 219 -8.41 -16.34 6.69
N ALA A 220 -8.82 -17.54 6.38
CA ALA A 220 -7.91 -18.69 6.25
C ALA A 220 -6.87 -18.46 5.14
N GLU A 221 -7.30 -17.84 4.04
CA GLU A 221 -6.51 -17.55 2.84
C GLU A 221 -5.67 -16.28 2.97
N GLU A 222 -6.18 -15.27 3.71
CA GLU A 222 -5.52 -13.99 3.96
C GLU A 222 -5.49 -13.73 5.48
N PRO A 223 -4.57 -14.39 6.21
CA PRO A 223 -4.48 -14.24 7.66
C PRO A 223 -3.87 -12.91 8.08
N GLY A 224 -4.21 -12.52 9.31
CA GLY A 224 -3.71 -11.33 9.97
C GLY A 224 -4.53 -10.08 9.68
N THR A 225 -4.03 -8.96 10.19
CA THR A 225 -4.59 -7.63 9.99
C THR A 225 -3.87 -6.87 8.88
N PHE A 226 -4.46 -5.76 8.45
CA PHE A 226 -3.87 -4.76 7.58
C PHE A 226 -4.27 -3.36 8.04
N LEU A 227 -3.47 -2.36 7.69
CA LEU A 227 -3.79 -0.96 7.94
C LEU A 227 -4.53 -0.39 6.72
N ALA A 228 -5.74 0.10 6.95
CA ALA A 228 -6.56 0.76 5.95
C ALA A 228 -6.58 2.28 6.18
N THR A 229 -6.29 3.06 5.14
CA THR A 229 -6.55 4.50 5.14
C THR A 229 -7.93 4.75 4.58
N VAL A 230 -8.86 5.19 5.42
CA VAL A 230 -10.25 5.47 5.05
C VAL A 230 -10.44 6.97 4.90
N SER A 231 -10.98 7.41 3.76
CA SER A 231 -11.13 8.82 3.41
C SER A 231 -12.31 9.05 2.44
N GLY A 232 -12.42 10.29 1.92
CA GLY A 232 -13.55 10.69 1.10
C GLY A 232 -14.74 11.11 1.96
N ALA A 233 -15.95 10.70 1.58
CA ALA A 233 -17.19 11.07 2.28
C ALA A 233 -17.41 10.23 3.55
N VAL A 234 -16.50 10.38 4.52
CA VAL A 234 -16.59 9.81 5.88
C VAL A 234 -16.44 10.91 6.91
N ALA A 235 -16.99 10.71 8.13
CA ALA A 235 -16.99 11.76 9.15
C ALA A 235 -15.60 12.00 9.77
N SER A 236 -14.78 10.96 9.91
CA SER A 236 -13.46 11.01 10.56
C SER A 236 -12.41 10.25 9.74
N PRO A 237 -11.88 10.86 8.66
CA PRO A 237 -10.83 10.24 7.86
C PRO A 237 -9.61 9.86 8.69
N GLY A 238 -9.07 8.67 8.48
CA GLY A 238 -7.92 8.21 9.26
C GLY A 238 -7.41 6.83 8.86
N VAL A 239 -6.48 6.31 9.66
CA VAL A 239 -5.95 4.95 9.50
C VAL A 239 -6.64 4.02 10.50
N VAL A 240 -7.14 2.91 10.00
CA VAL A 240 -7.85 1.87 10.74
C VAL A 240 -7.09 0.55 10.57
N GLU A 241 -6.91 -0.20 11.65
CA GLU A 241 -6.40 -1.58 11.56
C GLU A 241 -7.58 -2.55 11.56
N ALA A 242 -7.62 -3.49 10.60
CA ALA A 242 -8.69 -4.48 10.47
C ALA A 242 -8.17 -5.82 9.96
N GLY A 243 -8.88 -6.91 10.26
CA GLY A 243 -8.62 -8.23 9.67
C GLY A 243 -9.04 -8.26 8.18
N TYR A 244 -8.32 -9.02 7.36
CA TYR A 244 -8.80 -9.28 6.00
C TYR A 244 -10.17 -9.96 6.03
N GLY A 245 -11.03 -9.64 5.06
CA GLY A 245 -12.42 -10.10 5.05
C GLY A 245 -13.38 -9.24 5.85
N VAL A 246 -12.89 -8.19 6.54
CA VAL A 246 -13.76 -7.19 7.17
C VAL A 246 -14.76 -6.63 6.16
N ALA A 247 -15.99 -6.39 6.58
CA ALA A 247 -16.99 -5.77 5.72
C ALA A 247 -16.61 -4.31 5.43
N LEU A 248 -16.81 -3.87 4.17
CA LEU A 248 -16.51 -2.49 3.73
C LEU A 248 -17.24 -1.44 4.60
N GLY A 249 -18.49 -1.73 4.97
CA GLY A 249 -19.28 -0.88 5.85
C GLY A 249 -18.69 -0.73 7.25
N ASP A 250 -18.02 -1.77 7.77
CA ASP A 250 -17.36 -1.71 9.08
C ASP A 250 -16.10 -0.80 9.04
N LEU A 251 -15.34 -0.82 7.95
CA LEU A 251 -14.23 0.13 7.75
C LEU A 251 -14.73 1.58 7.66
N ILE A 252 -15.83 1.81 6.92
CA ILE A 252 -16.45 3.12 6.83
C ILE A 252 -16.99 3.56 8.20
N ALA A 253 -17.62 2.65 8.94
CA ALA A 253 -18.13 2.92 10.29
C ALA A 253 -16.99 3.25 11.28
N ALA A 254 -15.85 2.57 11.20
CA ALA A 254 -14.67 2.86 12.00
C ALA A 254 -14.09 4.25 11.72
N ALA A 255 -14.32 4.80 10.52
CA ALA A 255 -13.99 6.18 10.16
C ALA A 255 -15.15 7.17 10.45
N GLY A 256 -15.98 6.89 11.46
CA GLY A 256 -17.09 7.74 11.89
C GLY A 256 -18.36 7.62 11.05
N GLY A 257 -18.43 6.68 10.13
CA GLY A 257 -19.54 6.48 9.20
C GLY A 257 -19.49 7.38 7.97
N ALA A 258 -20.36 7.10 7.01
CA ALA A 258 -20.50 7.92 5.80
C ALA A 258 -21.10 9.30 6.15
N SER A 259 -20.46 10.36 5.70
CA SER A 259 -20.93 11.76 5.88
C SER A 259 -21.97 12.18 4.84
N ALA A 260 -22.20 11.37 3.81
CA ALA A 260 -23.20 11.54 2.76
C ALA A 260 -23.57 10.18 2.15
N PRO A 261 -24.71 10.06 1.44
CA PRO A 261 -25.02 8.86 0.66
C PRO A 261 -23.91 8.56 -0.36
N LEU A 262 -23.44 7.32 -0.40
CA LEU A 262 -22.34 6.90 -1.27
C LEU A 262 -22.85 6.35 -2.61
N SER A 263 -22.07 6.56 -3.67
CA SER A 263 -22.27 5.95 -5.00
C SER A 263 -21.35 4.75 -5.21
N ALA A 264 -20.10 4.87 -4.83
CA ALA A 264 -19.06 3.84 -5.00
C ALA A 264 -17.95 4.03 -3.96
N VAL A 265 -17.02 3.06 -3.89
CA VAL A 265 -15.81 3.16 -3.06
C VAL A 265 -14.60 2.76 -3.90
N LEU A 266 -13.54 3.57 -3.91
CA LEU A 266 -12.25 3.19 -4.46
C LEU A 266 -11.50 2.36 -3.42
N VAL A 267 -11.13 1.14 -3.78
CA VAL A 267 -10.42 0.21 -2.90
C VAL A 267 -9.05 -0.12 -3.49
N GLY A 268 -8.01 -0.10 -2.65
CA GLY A 268 -6.65 -0.51 -3.00
C GLY A 268 -5.73 0.61 -3.48
N GLY A 269 -6.20 1.86 -3.48
CA GLY A 269 -5.45 3.05 -3.91
C GLY A 269 -5.64 3.41 -5.38
N TYR A 270 -4.82 4.30 -5.88
CA TYR A 270 -4.90 4.80 -7.27
C TYR A 270 -4.58 3.73 -8.33
N HIS A 271 -3.94 2.65 -7.94
CA HIS A 271 -3.82 1.43 -8.75
C HIS A 271 -4.86 0.37 -8.39
N GLY A 272 -5.86 0.72 -7.58
CA GLY A 272 -6.97 -0.16 -7.19
C GLY A 272 -8.12 -0.18 -8.18
N GLY A 273 -9.33 -0.24 -7.65
CA GLY A 273 -10.55 -0.28 -8.46
C GLY A 273 -11.77 0.24 -7.71
N TRP A 274 -12.75 0.74 -8.47
CA TRP A 274 -14.05 1.13 -7.98
C TRP A 274 -14.93 -0.10 -7.73
N VAL A 275 -15.55 -0.14 -6.55
CA VAL A 275 -16.49 -1.18 -6.14
C VAL A 275 -17.82 -0.53 -5.71
N PRO A 276 -18.94 -1.28 -5.71
CA PRO A 276 -20.20 -0.78 -5.16
C PRO A 276 -20.06 -0.38 -3.70
N ALA A 277 -20.82 0.63 -3.25
CA ALA A 277 -20.87 1.05 -1.86
C ALA A 277 -21.75 0.09 -1.02
N GLU A 278 -21.53 -1.21 -1.16
CA GLU A 278 -22.25 -2.27 -0.45
C GLU A 278 -21.56 -2.56 0.89
N GLY A 279 -22.24 -2.25 1.99
CA GLY A 279 -21.68 -2.39 3.34
C GLY A 279 -21.21 -3.79 3.70
N ALA A 280 -21.85 -4.83 3.17
CA ALA A 280 -21.50 -6.24 3.43
C ALA A 280 -20.32 -6.78 2.57
N LEU A 281 -19.81 -5.99 1.61
CA LEU A 281 -18.73 -6.43 0.72
C LEU A 281 -17.46 -6.75 1.51
N PRO A 282 -16.92 -8.00 1.46
CA PRO A 282 -15.72 -8.36 2.19
C PRO A 282 -14.46 -7.73 1.57
N VAL A 283 -13.67 -7.02 2.38
CA VAL A 283 -12.39 -6.44 1.93
C VAL A 283 -11.30 -7.52 2.02
N SER A 284 -11.28 -8.35 0.99
CA SER A 284 -10.32 -9.45 0.75
C SER A 284 -10.07 -9.58 -0.75
N ARG A 285 -9.05 -10.34 -1.15
CA ARG A 285 -8.82 -10.62 -2.58
C ARG A 285 -10.02 -11.32 -3.20
N ALA A 286 -10.56 -12.33 -2.52
CA ALA A 286 -11.72 -13.08 -3.00
C ALA A 286 -12.96 -12.18 -3.13
N GLY A 287 -13.26 -11.36 -2.12
CA GLY A 287 -14.43 -10.47 -2.13
C GLY A 287 -14.34 -9.37 -3.19
N LEU A 288 -13.15 -8.84 -3.46
CA LEU A 288 -12.96 -7.73 -4.40
C LEU A 288 -12.67 -8.19 -5.85
N MET A 289 -12.30 -9.45 -6.05
CA MET A 289 -11.99 -10.03 -7.37
C MET A 289 -13.11 -9.86 -8.41
N PRO A 290 -14.42 -10.02 -8.09
CA PRO A 290 -15.49 -9.83 -9.05
C PRO A 290 -15.52 -8.42 -9.66
N TYR A 291 -15.01 -7.43 -8.93
CA TYR A 291 -14.92 -6.03 -9.37
C TYR A 291 -13.55 -5.69 -9.99
N GLY A 292 -12.65 -6.69 -10.13
CA GLY A 292 -11.28 -6.48 -10.59
C GLY A 292 -10.40 -5.75 -9.57
N GLY A 293 -10.83 -5.69 -8.30
CA GLY A 293 -10.15 -5.04 -7.19
C GLY A 293 -9.32 -6.00 -6.33
N SER A 294 -8.59 -5.43 -5.41
CA SER A 294 -7.90 -6.10 -4.30
C SER A 294 -7.70 -5.10 -3.16
N PRO A 295 -7.42 -5.54 -1.92
CA PRO A 295 -7.13 -4.62 -0.82
C PRO A 295 -5.95 -3.67 -1.11
N GLY A 296 -5.01 -4.08 -1.97
CA GLY A 296 -3.92 -3.24 -2.48
C GLY A 296 -3.07 -2.63 -1.38
N ALA A 297 -2.93 -1.30 -1.40
CA ALA A 297 -2.21 -0.52 -0.38
C ALA A 297 -3.08 -0.17 0.84
N GLY A 298 -4.22 -0.83 1.03
CA GLY A 298 -5.11 -0.56 2.16
C GLY A 298 -5.85 0.79 2.07
N VAL A 299 -6.07 1.33 0.87
CA VAL A 299 -6.77 2.59 0.68
C VAL A 299 -8.25 2.36 0.42
N ILE A 300 -9.10 3.11 1.10
CA ILE A 300 -10.56 3.11 0.98
C ILE A 300 -11.01 4.56 0.81
N VAL A 301 -11.52 4.94 -0.37
CA VAL A 301 -12.01 6.30 -0.63
C VAL A 301 -13.49 6.25 -0.95
N ALA A 302 -14.33 6.76 -0.05
CA ALA A 302 -15.78 6.80 -0.19
C ALA A 302 -16.20 7.93 -1.13
N LEU A 303 -16.87 7.60 -2.25
CA LEU A 303 -17.37 8.58 -3.23
C LEU A 303 -18.84 8.92 -2.93
N PRO A 304 -19.18 10.20 -2.63
CA PRO A 304 -20.57 10.56 -2.40
C PRO A 304 -21.37 10.60 -3.72
N ARG A 305 -22.68 10.40 -3.66
CA ARG A 305 -23.56 10.39 -4.84
C ARG A 305 -23.56 11.68 -5.65
N ASN A 306 -23.29 12.80 -5.02
CA ASN A 306 -23.19 14.11 -5.67
C ASN A 306 -21.81 14.39 -6.30
N ALA A 307 -20.90 13.41 -6.31
CA ALA A 307 -19.61 13.48 -6.99
C ALA A 307 -19.59 12.51 -8.19
N CYS A 308 -19.10 12.99 -9.32
CA CYS A 308 -19.00 12.20 -10.53
C CYS A 308 -17.78 11.25 -10.48
N GLY A 309 -18.02 9.94 -10.56
CA GLY A 309 -16.97 8.93 -10.54
C GLY A 309 -16.03 9.00 -11.74
N LEU A 310 -16.52 9.41 -12.92
CA LEU A 310 -15.69 9.62 -14.10
C LEU A 310 -14.75 10.81 -13.94
N MET A 311 -15.23 11.92 -13.35
CA MET A 311 -14.39 13.10 -13.07
C MET A 311 -13.30 12.77 -12.06
N GLU A 312 -13.64 12.05 -10.99
CA GLU A 312 -12.65 11.64 -9.98
C GLU A 312 -11.63 10.67 -10.57
N THR A 313 -12.07 9.72 -11.40
CA THR A 313 -11.17 8.80 -12.09
C THR A 313 -10.23 9.52 -13.06
N ALA A 314 -10.76 10.52 -13.81
CA ALA A 314 -9.95 11.33 -14.71
C ALA A 314 -8.90 12.17 -13.97
N ARG A 315 -9.26 12.73 -12.80
CA ARG A 315 -8.32 13.43 -11.91
C ARG A 315 -7.19 12.51 -11.46
N ILE A 316 -7.52 11.30 -11.00
CA ILE A 316 -6.53 10.30 -10.58
C ILE A 316 -5.66 9.86 -11.77
N ALA A 317 -6.24 9.59 -12.92
CA ALA A 317 -5.50 9.19 -14.12
C ALA A 317 -4.53 10.29 -14.59
N GLY A 318 -4.96 11.56 -14.52
CA GLY A 318 -4.10 12.72 -14.79
C GLY A 318 -2.92 12.82 -13.83
N TYR A 319 -3.16 12.62 -12.53
CA TYR A 319 -2.10 12.54 -11.53
C TYR A 319 -1.10 11.41 -11.86
N LEU A 320 -1.59 10.20 -12.08
CA LEU A 320 -0.74 9.04 -12.39
C LEU A 320 0.06 9.24 -13.68
N ALA A 321 -0.50 9.89 -14.70
CA ALA A 321 0.21 10.24 -15.93
C ALA A 321 1.36 11.22 -15.69
N GLY A 322 1.27 12.07 -14.66
CA GLY A 322 2.34 12.97 -14.21
C GLY A 322 3.39 12.31 -13.30
N GLN A 323 3.08 11.14 -12.70
CA GLN A 323 3.91 10.44 -11.72
C GLN A 323 4.73 9.30 -12.35
N VAL A 324 5.32 9.54 -13.50
CA VAL A 324 6.07 8.53 -14.27
C VAL A 324 7.58 8.69 -14.09
N ALA A 325 8.31 7.58 -14.20
CA ALA A 325 9.78 7.61 -14.19
C ALA A 325 10.41 8.11 -15.50
N GLY A 326 9.61 8.42 -16.53
CA GLY A 326 10.05 9.02 -17.78
C GLY A 326 10.83 8.10 -18.74
N GLN A 327 10.85 6.78 -18.52
CA GLN A 327 11.72 5.87 -19.28
C GLN A 327 10.99 4.89 -20.22
N CYS A 328 9.68 4.66 -20.05
CA CYS A 328 8.93 3.67 -20.84
C CYS A 328 7.90 4.33 -21.74
N GLY A 329 7.76 3.86 -22.98
CA GLY A 329 6.78 4.36 -23.94
C GLY A 329 5.33 4.36 -23.40
N PRO A 330 4.84 3.30 -22.73
CA PRO A 330 3.51 3.31 -22.10
C PRO A 330 3.31 4.47 -21.14
N CYS A 331 4.32 4.82 -20.34
CA CYS A 331 4.27 5.94 -19.40
C CYS A 331 4.40 7.29 -20.09
N VAL A 332 5.41 7.46 -20.96
CA VAL A 332 5.73 8.76 -21.57
C VAL A 332 4.65 9.22 -22.56
N ASN A 333 4.13 8.28 -23.36
CA ASN A 333 3.17 8.58 -24.43
C ASN A 333 1.76 8.04 -24.12
N GLY A 334 1.68 6.83 -23.55
CA GLY A 334 0.42 6.12 -23.39
C GLY A 334 -0.46 6.70 -22.29
N LEU A 335 0.07 6.86 -21.07
CA LEU A 335 -0.70 7.37 -19.94
C LEU A 335 -1.23 8.81 -20.13
N PRO A 336 -0.43 9.78 -20.64
CA PRO A 336 -0.96 11.12 -20.93
C PRO A 336 -2.11 11.09 -21.93
N ARG A 337 -1.99 10.29 -22.99
CA ARG A 337 -3.05 10.14 -23.99
C ARG A 337 -4.31 9.50 -23.40
N LEU A 338 -4.14 8.43 -22.61
CA LEU A 338 -5.24 7.74 -21.94
C LEU A 338 -5.96 8.66 -20.95
N ALA A 339 -5.22 9.39 -20.11
CA ALA A 339 -5.76 10.34 -19.16
C ALA A 339 -6.53 11.49 -19.84
N SER A 340 -5.96 12.06 -20.92
CA SER A 340 -6.62 13.10 -21.73
C SER A 340 -7.92 12.60 -22.36
N THR A 341 -7.91 11.39 -22.94
CA THR A 341 -9.10 10.78 -23.56
C THR A 341 -10.21 10.51 -22.52
N LEU A 342 -9.84 10.02 -21.33
CA LEU A 342 -10.79 9.85 -20.23
C LEU A 342 -11.32 11.20 -19.72
N THR A 343 -10.49 12.23 -19.69
CA THR A 343 -10.87 13.59 -19.30
C THR A 343 -11.90 14.17 -20.29
N ASP A 344 -11.76 13.94 -21.60
CA ASP A 344 -12.76 14.35 -22.59
C ASP A 344 -14.13 13.72 -22.29
N LEU A 345 -14.17 12.42 -21.97
CA LEU A 345 -15.41 11.75 -21.58
C LEU A 345 -15.96 12.33 -20.27
N ALA A 346 -15.13 12.51 -19.25
CA ALA A 346 -15.54 13.01 -17.95
C ALA A 346 -16.07 14.45 -18.00
N GLN A 347 -15.54 15.29 -18.89
CA GLN A 347 -15.92 16.69 -19.05
C GLN A 347 -17.01 16.92 -20.13
N LEU A 348 -17.78 15.89 -20.46
CA LEU A 348 -18.89 15.97 -21.43
C LEU A 348 -18.45 16.41 -22.84
N ARG A 349 -17.17 16.29 -23.19
CA ARG A 349 -16.65 16.55 -24.54
C ARG A 349 -16.81 15.29 -25.41
N ALA A 350 -18.06 14.84 -25.49
CA ALA A 350 -18.40 13.57 -26.12
C ALA A 350 -18.15 13.60 -27.63
N ARG A 351 -17.62 12.49 -28.13
CA ARG A 351 -17.51 12.20 -29.56
C ARG A 351 -17.78 10.70 -29.80
N PRO A 352 -18.25 10.32 -30.99
CA PRO A 352 -18.48 8.90 -31.30
C PRO A 352 -17.25 8.06 -31.05
N GLY A 353 -17.44 6.89 -30.41
CA GLY A 353 -16.37 5.93 -30.17
C GLY A 353 -15.43 6.24 -28.99
N LEU A 354 -15.68 7.33 -28.23
CA LEU A 354 -14.79 7.74 -27.13
C LEU A 354 -14.58 6.66 -26.05
N PRO A 355 -15.61 5.92 -25.56
CA PRO A 355 -15.41 4.83 -24.60
C PRO A 355 -14.55 3.68 -25.17
N ALA A 356 -14.74 3.33 -26.43
CA ALA A 356 -13.93 2.32 -27.10
C ALA A 356 -12.46 2.76 -27.26
N GLU A 357 -12.21 4.05 -27.47
CA GLU A 357 -10.87 4.61 -27.54
C GLU A 357 -10.19 4.57 -26.17
N VAL A 358 -10.90 4.88 -25.06
CA VAL A 358 -10.39 4.74 -23.68
C VAL A 358 -9.96 3.29 -23.43
N ASP A 359 -10.83 2.32 -23.74
CA ASP A 359 -10.56 0.91 -23.56
C ASP A 359 -9.36 0.42 -24.42
N ARG A 360 -9.30 0.85 -25.68
CA ARG A 360 -8.19 0.54 -26.60
C ARG A 360 -6.84 1.06 -26.04
N LEU A 361 -6.79 2.30 -25.56
CA LEU A 361 -5.60 2.91 -24.99
C LEU A 361 -5.18 2.24 -23.69
N ALA A 362 -6.13 1.87 -22.81
CA ALA A 362 -5.85 1.15 -21.58
C ALA A 362 -5.22 -0.22 -21.86
N ARG A 363 -5.75 -0.96 -22.86
CA ARG A 363 -5.12 -2.22 -23.32
C ARG A 363 -3.74 -2.00 -23.93
N LEU A 364 -3.53 -0.92 -24.66
CA LEU A 364 -2.26 -0.62 -25.32
C LEU A 364 -1.10 -0.42 -24.32
N VAL A 365 -1.37 0.16 -23.14
CA VAL A 365 -0.32 0.42 -22.13
C VAL A 365 -0.05 -0.79 -21.23
N THR A 366 -0.99 -1.72 -21.11
CA THR A 366 -0.91 -2.87 -20.21
C THR A 366 0.18 -3.85 -20.62
N GLY A 367 0.99 -4.32 -19.64
CA GLY A 367 2.03 -5.34 -19.82
C GLY A 367 3.31 -4.85 -20.52
N ARG A 368 3.44 -3.54 -20.82
CA ARG A 368 4.54 -2.99 -21.61
C ARG A 368 5.48 -2.06 -20.82
N GLY A 369 5.23 -1.86 -19.53
CA GLY A 369 6.09 -1.05 -18.66
C GLY A 369 7.16 -1.88 -17.95
N ALA A 370 8.30 -1.29 -17.60
CA ALA A 370 9.31 -1.89 -16.74
C ALA A 370 8.76 -2.19 -15.34
N CYS A 371 7.91 -1.31 -14.81
CA CYS A 371 7.15 -1.51 -13.57
C CYS A 371 5.64 -1.70 -13.86
N ARG A 372 4.84 -1.88 -12.79
CA ARG A 372 3.39 -2.09 -12.91
C ARG A 372 2.57 -0.79 -12.93
N HIS A 373 3.19 0.37 -13.05
CA HIS A 373 2.50 1.66 -13.04
C HIS A 373 1.46 1.80 -14.17
N PRO A 374 1.76 1.48 -15.45
CA PRO A 374 0.76 1.52 -16.51
C PRO A 374 -0.38 0.50 -16.29
N ASP A 375 -0.04 -0.70 -15.81
CA ASP A 375 -1.02 -1.76 -15.54
C ASP A 375 -2.01 -1.36 -14.44
N GLY A 376 -1.51 -0.71 -13.38
CA GLY A 376 -2.34 -0.19 -12.29
C GLY A 376 -3.28 0.92 -12.76
N THR A 377 -2.78 1.87 -13.55
CA THR A 377 -3.58 2.95 -14.13
C THR A 377 -4.67 2.41 -15.06
N ALA A 378 -4.35 1.45 -15.93
CA ALA A 378 -5.33 0.81 -16.79
C ALA A 378 -6.40 0.06 -16.00
N ARG A 379 -6.03 -0.63 -14.91
CA ARG A 379 -6.97 -1.33 -14.00
C ARG A 379 -7.97 -0.37 -13.39
N LEU A 380 -7.50 0.77 -12.83
CA LEU A 380 -8.37 1.81 -12.29
C LEU A 380 -9.40 2.26 -13.33
N ILE A 381 -8.95 2.59 -14.55
CA ILE A 381 -9.82 3.09 -15.62
C ILE A 381 -10.82 2.02 -16.06
N HIS A 382 -10.39 0.77 -16.26
CA HIS A 382 -11.32 -0.33 -16.58
C HIS A 382 -12.36 -0.55 -15.49
N SER A 383 -11.98 -0.43 -14.20
CA SER A 383 -12.94 -0.55 -13.10
C SER A 383 -13.96 0.59 -13.12
N ALA A 384 -13.51 1.82 -13.41
CA ALA A 384 -14.39 2.99 -13.51
C ALA A 384 -15.38 2.88 -14.66
N MET A 385 -14.93 2.44 -15.84
CA MET A 385 -15.80 2.26 -17.02
C MET A 385 -16.93 1.25 -16.75
N ARG A 386 -16.67 0.24 -15.89
CA ARG A 386 -17.71 -0.71 -15.44
C ARG A 386 -18.58 -0.16 -14.33
N ALA A 387 -17.95 0.37 -13.27
CA ALA A 387 -18.68 0.85 -12.10
C ALA A 387 -19.62 2.04 -12.41
N PHE A 388 -19.25 2.85 -13.39
CA PHE A 388 -19.96 4.07 -13.81
C PHE A 388 -20.53 3.97 -15.24
N GLU A 389 -20.95 2.78 -15.67
CA GLU A 389 -21.46 2.55 -17.02
C GLU A 389 -22.64 3.47 -17.34
N ALA A 390 -23.57 3.69 -16.39
CA ALA A 390 -24.69 4.61 -16.54
C ALA A 390 -24.24 6.07 -16.71
N ASP A 391 -23.18 6.49 -15.97
CA ASP A 391 -22.59 7.82 -16.13
C ASP A 391 -21.90 7.95 -17.48
N VAL A 392 -21.22 6.91 -17.98
CA VAL A 392 -20.62 6.90 -19.32
C VAL A 392 -21.69 7.16 -20.38
N ALA A 393 -22.83 6.46 -20.31
CA ALA A 393 -23.94 6.66 -21.23
C ALA A 393 -24.53 8.08 -21.14
N ALA A 394 -24.71 8.61 -19.95
CA ALA A 394 -25.21 9.97 -19.73
C ALA A 394 -24.22 11.03 -20.26
N HIS A 395 -22.92 10.87 -20.00
CA HIS A 395 -21.87 11.79 -20.45
C HIS A 395 -21.77 11.86 -21.98
N LEU A 396 -22.05 10.75 -22.69
CA LEU A 396 -22.11 10.75 -24.16
C LEU A 396 -23.29 11.61 -24.71
N THR A 397 -24.30 11.87 -23.89
CA THR A 397 -25.44 12.73 -24.23
C THR A 397 -25.38 14.13 -23.61
N GLY A 398 -24.22 14.51 -23.05
CA GLY A 398 -23.96 15.81 -22.43
C GLY A 398 -24.57 15.99 -21.04
N ARG A 399 -24.92 14.91 -20.33
CA ARG A 399 -25.51 14.93 -18.99
C ARG A 399 -24.54 14.28 -17.96
N CYS A 400 -24.62 14.72 -16.71
CA CYS A 400 -23.88 14.11 -15.61
C CYS A 400 -24.86 13.72 -14.49
N LEU A 401 -24.95 12.43 -14.16
CA LEU A 401 -25.90 11.93 -13.16
C LEU A 401 -25.64 12.48 -11.76
N ALA A 402 -24.39 12.79 -11.42
CA ALA A 402 -24.03 13.39 -10.14
C ALA A 402 -24.52 14.85 -10.00
N THR A 403 -24.65 15.60 -11.10
CA THR A 403 -25.22 16.97 -11.07
C THR A 403 -26.74 16.93 -11.07
N ASP A 404 -27.33 15.98 -11.77
CA ASP A 404 -28.78 15.78 -11.80
C ASP A 404 -29.33 15.38 -10.40
N ALA A 405 -28.50 14.73 -9.57
CA ALA A 405 -28.85 14.36 -8.19
C ALA A 405 -28.81 15.53 -7.18
N ARG A 406 -28.41 16.74 -7.61
CA ARG A 406 -28.37 17.95 -6.75
C ARG A 406 -29.64 18.82 -6.88
N GLY A 407 -30.50 18.53 -7.82
CA GLY A 407 -31.85 19.18 -8.02
C GLY A 407 -32.91 18.42 -7.32
#